data_6392c6bcc027fb0782c99ff3c5314edd
#
_entry.id   6392c6bcc027fb0782c99ff3c5314edd
#
_cell.length_a   1.000
_cell.length_b   1.000
_cell.length_c   1.000
_cell.angle_alpha   90.00
_cell.angle_beta   90.00
_cell.angle_gamma   90.00
#
_symmetry.space_group_name_H-M   'P 1'
#
loop_
_entity.id
_entity.type
_entity.pdbx_description
1 polymer ?
#
loop_
_entity_poly.entity_id
_entity_poly.type
_entity_poly.pdbx_seq_one_letter_code
_entity_poly.pdbx_strand_id
1 'polypeptide(L)'
;MYKRQQYDGAKSCAIAASLYGGETGCSYGCLGCGDCVAACQFDAIHMNPETGLPEVDEAKCTACGACVKACPKAIIEIRPQGKKSRRVYISCVNKDKGAVARKACTVSCIGCGKCVKTCPFEAITLENNLAYIDPHKCKSCRKCVEVCPQNTIIELNFPPRKPKEEAPAAPKPAAVSKEAVETPAPAAKVETPAEKATEAPKVTE
;
A
#
# COMPACT_ATOMS: atom_id res chain seq x y z
N MET A 1 -4.39 -10.67 -1.04
CA MET A 1 -5.22 -9.51 -1.44
C MET A 1 -6.68 -9.92 -1.57
N TYR A 2 -7.61 -9.10 -1.09
CA TYR A 2 -9.04 -9.34 -1.28
C TYR A 2 -9.46 -8.95 -2.70
N LYS A 3 -10.14 -9.84 -3.44
CA LYS A 3 -10.70 -9.53 -4.77
C LYS A 3 -12.10 -8.95 -4.60
N ARG A 4 -12.38 -7.81 -5.21
CA ARG A 4 -13.69 -7.14 -5.17
C ARG A 4 -14.59 -7.54 -6.34
N GLN A 5 -14.02 -7.76 -7.51
CA GLN A 5 -14.74 -8.07 -8.75
C GLN A 5 -13.84 -8.82 -9.72
N GLN A 6 -14.42 -9.47 -10.71
CA GLN A 6 -13.73 -10.08 -11.83
C GLN A 6 -13.88 -9.20 -13.05
N TYR A 7 -12.78 -8.98 -13.77
CA TYR A 7 -12.78 -8.23 -15.04
C TYR A 7 -12.76 -9.19 -16.21
N ASP A 8 -13.75 -9.07 -17.08
CA ASP A 8 -13.90 -9.89 -18.29
C ASP A 8 -13.87 -9.00 -19.54
N GLY A 9 -12.84 -8.17 -19.64
CA GLY A 9 -12.61 -7.27 -20.76
C GLY A 9 -11.26 -7.49 -21.44
N ALA A 10 -10.85 -6.52 -22.27
CA ALA A 10 -9.56 -6.57 -22.94
C ALA A 10 -8.40 -6.65 -21.91
N LYS A 11 -7.53 -7.64 -22.08
CA LYS A 11 -6.37 -7.88 -21.19
C LYS A 11 -5.26 -6.86 -21.44
N SER A 12 -5.50 -5.62 -21.07
CA SER A 12 -4.52 -4.52 -21.09
C SER A 12 -4.66 -3.69 -19.82
N CYS A 13 -3.55 -3.40 -19.15
CA CYS A 13 -3.51 -2.56 -17.96
C CYS A 13 -4.00 -1.13 -18.27
N ALA A 14 -3.68 -0.59 -19.43
CA ALA A 14 -4.10 0.75 -19.85
C ALA A 14 -5.62 0.85 -19.95
N ILE A 15 -6.28 -0.12 -20.58
CA ILE A 15 -7.73 -0.18 -20.72
C ILE A 15 -8.39 -0.44 -19.36
N ALA A 16 -7.89 -1.43 -18.65
CA ALA A 16 -8.43 -1.77 -17.33
C ALA A 16 -8.32 -0.60 -16.32
N ALA A 17 -7.23 0.17 -16.35
CA ALA A 17 -7.05 1.33 -15.48
C ALA A 17 -8.03 2.47 -15.78
N SER A 18 -8.46 2.64 -17.04
CA SER A 18 -9.43 3.66 -17.43
C SER A 18 -10.87 3.29 -17.06
N LEU A 19 -11.18 1.99 -16.99
CA LEU A 19 -12.54 1.50 -16.74
C LEU A 19 -12.82 1.29 -15.24
N TYR A 20 -11.83 0.83 -14.46
CA TYR A 20 -12.03 0.50 -13.05
C TYR A 20 -10.73 0.51 -12.25
N GLY A 21 -10.83 0.50 -10.92
CA GLY A 21 -9.68 0.58 -10.02
C GLY A 21 -8.83 -0.68 -9.90
N GLY A 22 -9.28 -1.82 -10.44
CA GLY A 22 -8.65 -3.13 -10.33
C GLY A 22 -9.51 -4.15 -9.59
N GLU A 23 -9.23 -5.45 -9.79
CA GLU A 23 -9.97 -6.56 -9.17
C GLU A 23 -9.73 -6.68 -7.67
N THR A 24 -8.60 -6.18 -7.20
CA THR A 24 -8.20 -6.26 -5.78
C THR A 24 -8.84 -5.16 -4.93
N GLY A 25 -8.90 -5.37 -3.63
CA GLY A 25 -9.38 -4.38 -2.66
C GLY A 25 -8.54 -3.09 -2.63
N CYS A 26 -7.29 -3.15 -3.10
CA CYS A 26 -6.38 -2.02 -3.18
C CYS A 26 -6.46 -1.34 -4.55
N SER A 27 -6.95 -0.10 -4.60
CA SER A 27 -7.05 0.69 -5.84
C SER A 27 -5.68 1.07 -6.45
N TYR A 28 -4.61 0.96 -5.69
CA TYR A 28 -3.24 1.22 -6.11
C TYR A 28 -2.49 -0.04 -6.59
N GLY A 29 -3.09 -1.22 -6.44
CA GLY A 29 -2.44 -2.49 -6.74
C GLY A 29 -2.23 -2.73 -8.25
N CYS A 30 -1.40 -3.73 -8.55
CA CYS A 30 -1.19 -4.21 -9.92
C CYS A 30 -2.50 -4.75 -10.50
N LEU A 31 -2.74 -4.47 -11.79
CA LEU A 31 -3.91 -4.97 -12.53
C LEU A 31 -3.73 -6.39 -13.08
N GLY A 32 -2.48 -6.85 -13.19
CA GLY A 32 -2.17 -8.23 -13.59
C GLY A 32 -2.32 -8.52 -15.09
N CYS A 33 -2.57 -7.51 -15.97
CA CYS A 33 -2.79 -7.76 -17.40
C CYS A 33 -1.50 -7.95 -18.22
N GLY A 34 -0.32 -7.60 -17.66
CA GLY A 34 0.97 -7.91 -18.32
C GLY A 34 1.49 -6.90 -19.32
N ASP A 35 0.96 -5.65 -19.42
CA ASP A 35 1.46 -4.63 -20.35
C ASP A 35 2.97 -4.34 -20.15
N CYS A 36 3.47 -4.45 -18.90
CA CYS A 36 4.90 -4.31 -18.59
C CYS A 36 5.76 -5.45 -19.16
N VAL A 37 5.19 -6.65 -19.26
CA VAL A 37 5.83 -7.82 -19.90
C VAL A 37 5.91 -7.61 -21.40
N ALA A 38 4.78 -7.22 -22.03
CA ALA A 38 4.71 -6.94 -23.45
C ALA A 38 5.64 -5.79 -23.89
N ALA A 39 5.87 -4.80 -23.00
CA ALA A 39 6.78 -3.69 -23.26
C ALA A 39 8.27 -4.03 -23.09
N CYS A 40 8.60 -5.20 -22.53
CA CYS A 40 9.99 -5.58 -22.27
C CYS A 40 10.61 -6.24 -23.51
N GLN A 41 11.60 -5.57 -24.11
CA GLN A 41 12.32 -6.07 -25.28
C GLN A 41 13.42 -7.09 -24.93
N PHE A 42 13.74 -7.25 -23.66
CA PHE A 42 14.84 -8.07 -23.18
C PHE A 42 14.37 -9.38 -22.52
N ASP A 43 13.07 -9.67 -22.58
CA ASP A 43 12.47 -10.83 -21.91
C ASP A 43 12.90 -10.96 -20.43
N ALA A 44 13.00 -9.79 -19.77
CA ALA A 44 13.44 -9.69 -18.38
C ALA A 44 12.27 -9.63 -17.40
N ILE A 45 11.01 -9.62 -17.87
CA ILE A 45 9.82 -9.56 -17.03
C ILE A 45 8.86 -10.65 -17.45
N HIS A 46 8.37 -11.42 -16.50
CA HIS A 46 7.35 -12.44 -16.72
C HIS A 46 6.26 -12.35 -15.66
N MET A 47 5.08 -12.87 -15.95
CA MET A 47 3.99 -12.95 -14.97
C MET A 47 4.13 -14.23 -14.17
N ASN A 48 4.19 -14.11 -12.86
CA ASN A 48 4.15 -15.28 -11.98
C ASN A 48 2.73 -15.87 -12.00
N PRO A 49 2.55 -17.16 -12.36
CA PRO A 49 1.23 -17.78 -12.48
C PRO A 49 0.52 -17.93 -11.12
N GLU A 50 1.26 -18.04 -10.03
CA GLU A 50 0.68 -18.23 -8.69
C GLU A 50 0.18 -16.91 -8.09
N THR A 51 0.96 -15.84 -8.25
CA THR A 51 0.65 -14.54 -7.65
C THR A 51 -0.10 -13.61 -8.59
N GLY A 52 -0.04 -13.83 -9.89
CA GLY A 52 -0.56 -12.93 -10.93
C GLY A 52 0.20 -11.60 -10.99
N LEU A 53 1.40 -11.52 -10.43
CA LEU A 53 2.23 -10.32 -10.39
C LEU A 53 3.44 -10.45 -11.33
N PRO A 54 3.93 -9.33 -11.90
CA PRO A 54 5.13 -9.35 -12.71
C PRO A 54 6.37 -9.53 -11.84
N GLU A 55 7.25 -10.42 -12.25
CA GLU A 55 8.56 -10.64 -11.67
C GLU A 55 9.65 -10.25 -12.66
N VAL A 56 10.73 -9.66 -12.16
CA VAL A 56 11.84 -9.16 -12.97
C VAL A 56 13.07 -10.05 -12.77
N ASP A 57 13.59 -10.58 -13.87
CA ASP A 57 14.91 -11.22 -13.91
C ASP A 57 15.99 -10.15 -13.96
N GLU A 58 16.69 -9.99 -12.83
CA GLU A 58 17.74 -8.96 -12.69
C GLU A 58 18.94 -9.20 -13.59
N ALA A 59 19.19 -10.45 -14.01
CA ALA A 59 20.33 -10.77 -14.87
C ALA A 59 20.09 -10.32 -16.32
N LYS A 60 18.83 -10.31 -16.76
CA LYS A 60 18.42 -9.89 -18.11
C LYS A 60 18.07 -8.40 -18.17
N CYS A 61 17.71 -7.80 -17.03
CA CYS A 61 17.18 -6.44 -16.99
C CYS A 61 18.27 -5.38 -17.23
N THR A 62 18.08 -4.57 -18.27
CA THR A 62 18.98 -3.46 -18.63
C THR A 62 18.58 -2.12 -18.03
N ALA A 63 17.53 -2.09 -17.19
CA ALA A 63 16.99 -0.85 -16.59
C ALA A 63 16.56 0.22 -17.61
N CYS A 64 16.10 -0.17 -18.80
CA CYS A 64 15.72 0.75 -19.89
C CYS A 64 14.48 1.61 -19.59
N GLY A 65 13.64 1.24 -18.62
CA GLY A 65 12.46 2.00 -18.21
C GLY A 65 11.21 1.79 -19.05
N ALA A 66 11.21 0.92 -20.06
CA ALA A 66 10.02 0.67 -20.91
C ALA A 66 8.82 0.17 -20.06
N CYS A 67 9.04 -0.74 -19.12
CA CYS A 67 8.02 -1.25 -18.21
C CYS A 67 7.46 -0.17 -17.27
N VAL A 68 8.28 0.79 -16.85
CA VAL A 68 7.85 1.93 -16.01
C VAL A 68 6.86 2.80 -16.79
N LYS A 69 7.17 3.10 -18.05
CA LYS A 69 6.30 3.89 -18.94
C LYS A 69 5.00 3.16 -19.30
N ALA A 70 5.05 1.84 -19.44
CA ALA A 70 3.89 1.02 -19.76
C ALA A 70 2.92 0.83 -18.61
N CYS A 71 3.34 1.08 -17.35
CA CYS A 71 2.50 0.86 -16.19
C CYS A 71 1.57 2.06 -15.90
N PRO A 72 0.24 1.94 -16.12
CA PRO A 72 -0.70 3.05 -15.88
C PRO A 72 -0.88 3.38 -14.39
N LYS A 73 -0.53 2.44 -13.50
CA LYS A 73 -0.57 2.64 -12.04
C LYS A 73 0.74 3.21 -11.48
N ALA A 74 1.78 3.39 -12.30
CA ALA A 74 3.10 3.90 -11.90
C ALA A 74 3.68 3.20 -10.67
N ILE A 75 3.55 1.86 -10.59
CA ILE A 75 4.02 1.05 -9.47
C ILE A 75 5.42 0.46 -9.67
N ILE A 76 5.95 0.58 -10.89
CA ILE A 76 7.28 0.08 -11.24
C ILE A 76 8.29 1.22 -11.11
N GLU A 77 9.34 1.02 -10.36
CA GLU A 77 10.39 1.99 -10.14
C GLU A 77 11.76 1.38 -10.44
N ILE A 78 12.63 2.13 -11.12
CA ILE A 78 14.02 1.76 -11.31
C ILE A 78 14.82 2.21 -10.10
N ARG A 79 15.50 1.28 -9.46
CA ARG A 79 16.34 1.55 -8.29
C ARG A 79 17.78 1.11 -8.53
N PRO A 80 18.78 1.88 -8.09
CA PRO A 80 20.16 1.46 -8.16
C PRO A 80 20.40 0.20 -7.31
N GLN A 81 21.24 -0.68 -7.82
CA GLN A 81 21.71 -1.83 -7.05
C GLN A 81 22.73 -1.37 -6.00
N GLY A 82 22.50 -1.75 -4.75
CA GLY A 82 23.46 -1.54 -3.68
C GLY A 82 24.64 -2.51 -3.73
N LYS A 83 25.58 -2.38 -2.81
CA LYS A 83 26.70 -3.33 -2.66
C LYS A 83 26.20 -4.77 -2.54
N LYS A 84 26.74 -5.70 -3.34
CA LYS A 84 26.32 -7.10 -3.41
C LYS A 84 24.85 -7.25 -3.83
N SER A 85 24.35 -6.38 -4.69
CA SER A 85 22.96 -6.32 -5.16
C SER A 85 21.90 -6.26 -4.02
N ARG A 86 22.31 -5.82 -2.82
CA ARG A 86 21.41 -5.71 -1.66
C ARG A 86 20.49 -4.52 -1.78
N ARG A 87 19.21 -4.74 -1.49
CA ARG A 87 18.18 -3.69 -1.53
C ARG A 87 17.21 -3.85 -0.38
N VAL A 88 16.77 -2.70 0.14
CA VAL A 88 15.67 -2.61 1.11
C VAL A 88 14.68 -1.58 0.56
N TYR A 89 13.44 -1.97 0.38
CA TYR A 89 12.41 -1.09 -0.16
C TYR A 89 11.03 -1.43 0.40
N ILE A 90 10.11 -0.50 0.21
CA ILE A 90 8.70 -0.68 0.62
C ILE A 90 7.92 -1.18 -0.59
N SER A 91 7.29 -2.35 -0.47
CA SER A 91 6.52 -2.99 -1.54
C SER A 91 5.06 -2.52 -1.56
N CYS A 92 4.81 -1.26 -1.25
CA CYS A 92 3.48 -0.67 -1.20
C CYS A 92 3.50 0.71 -1.83
N VAL A 93 2.45 1.04 -2.57
CA VAL A 93 2.22 2.36 -3.18
C VAL A 93 0.88 2.96 -2.75
N ASN A 94 0.19 2.31 -1.82
CA ASN A 94 -1.11 2.75 -1.32
C ASN A 94 -0.97 4.01 -0.45
N LYS A 95 -1.72 5.06 -0.80
CA LYS A 95 -1.75 6.36 -0.11
C LYS A 95 -2.96 6.54 0.80
N ASP A 96 -3.82 5.52 0.90
CA ASP A 96 -5.01 5.57 1.75
C ASP A 96 -4.62 5.63 3.24
N LYS A 97 -5.55 6.13 4.05
CA LYS A 97 -5.40 6.09 5.52
C LYS A 97 -5.15 4.66 6.00
N GLY A 98 -4.25 4.48 6.96
CA GLY A 98 -3.79 3.17 7.41
C GLY A 98 -4.89 2.17 7.77
N ALA A 99 -6.04 2.63 8.29
CA ALA A 99 -7.20 1.77 8.59
C ALA A 99 -7.84 1.19 7.31
N VAL A 100 -7.93 2.00 6.24
CA VAL A 100 -8.45 1.58 4.92
C VAL A 100 -7.47 0.66 4.23
N ALA A 101 -6.19 1.06 4.18
CA ALA A 101 -5.11 0.28 3.58
C ALA A 101 -5.01 -1.13 4.19
N ARG A 102 -5.12 -1.25 5.53
CA ARG A 102 -5.08 -2.54 6.24
C ARG A 102 -6.28 -3.44 5.93
N LYS A 103 -7.47 -2.87 5.70
CA LYS A 103 -8.64 -3.66 5.27
C LYS A 103 -8.48 -4.19 3.85
N ALA A 104 -7.83 -3.42 2.99
CA ALA A 104 -7.62 -3.79 1.60
C ALA A 104 -6.50 -4.82 1.40
N CYS A 105 -5.44 -4.76 2.23
CA CYS A 105 -4.26 -5.62 2.06
C CYS A 105 -3.56 -5.84 3.41
N THR A 106 -3.24 -7.10 3.73
CA THR A 106 -2.60 -7.50 4.98
C THR A 106 -1.15 -7.04 5.12
N VAL A 107 -0.48 -6.77 4.00
CA VAL A 107 0.92 -6.32 3.94
C VAL A 107 1.06 -4.85 3.51
N SER A 108 -0.02 -4.07 3.60
CA SER A 108 -0.01 -2.65 3.21
C SER A 108 0.78 -1.79 4.19
N CYS A 109 1.38 -0.71 3.70
CA CYS A 109 1.89 0.34 4.57
C CYS A 109 0.71 1.07 5.23
N ILE A 110 0.77 1.23 6.55
CA ILE A 110 -0.27 1.92 7.34
C ILE A 110 0.14 3.32 7.80
N GLY A 111 1.28 3.82 7.30
CA GLY A 111 1.77 5.14 7.64
C GLY A 111 2.16 5.33 9.11
N CYS A 112 2.52 4.28 9.84
CA CYS A 112 2.76 4.34 11.29
C CYS A 112 4.05 5.08 11.69
N GLY A 113 4.95 5.39 10.77
CA GLY A 113 6.18 6.14 11.01
C GLY A 113 7.27 5.43 11.83
N LYS A 114 7.09 4.17 12.28
CA LYS A 114 8.10 3.43 13.07
C LYS A 114 9.42 3.28 12.33
N CYS A 115 9.37 2.97 11.03
CA CYS A 115 10.56 2.83 10.18
C CYS A 115 11.34 4.14 10.06
N VAL A 116 10.66 5.29 9.98
CA VAL A 116 11.27 6.62 9.92
C VAL A 116 12.06 6.88 11.21
N LYS A 117 11.43 6.68 12.37
CA LYS A 117 12.07 6.89 13.69
C LYS A 117 13.27 5.97 13.93
N THR A 118 13.26 4.77 13.35
CA THR A 118 14.33 3.77 13.55
C THR A 118 15.49 3.94 12.56
N CYS A 119 15.33 4.74 11.51
CA CYS A 119 16.35 4.91 10.48
C CYS A 119 17.46 5.87 10.94
N PRO A 120 18.71 5.39 11.18
CA PRO A 120 19.80 6.25 11.64
C PRO A 120 20.38 7.12 10.52
N PHE A 121 19.97 6.89 9.27
CA PHE A 121 20.50 7.58 8.09
C PHE A 121 19.48 8.55 7.47
N GLU A 122 18.33 8.76 8.14
CA GLU A 122 17.25 9.62 7.63
C GLU A 122 16.87 9.31 6.16
N ALA A 123 17.01 8.05 5.77
CA ALA A 123 16.76 7.59 4.42
C ALA A 123 15.27 7.28 4.16
N ILE A 124 14.39 7.47 5.14
CA ILE A 124 12.98 7.12 5.04
C ILE A 124 12.14 8.37 5.26
N THR A 125 11.35 8.73 4.27
CA THR A 125 10.34 9.79 4.34
C THR A 125 8.95 9.19 4.48
N LEU A 126 8.01 9.93 5.06
CA LEU A 126 6.61 9.54 5.19
C LEU A 126 5.76 10.65 4.59
N GLU A 127 5.13 10.37 3.45
CA GLU A 127 4.26 11.28 2.73
C GLU A 127 2.96 10.59 2.36
N ASN A 128 1.85 11.29 2.46
CA ASN A 128 0.53 10.75 2.09
C ASN A 128 0.26 9.34 2.66
N ASN A 129 0.52 9.12 3.95
CA ASN A 129 0.38 7.84 4.66
C ASN A 129 1.25 6.68 4.12
N LEU A 130 2.20 6.98 3.23
CA LEU A 130 3.10 6.02 2.63
C LEU A 130 4.54 6.35 3.01
N ALA A 131 5.27 5.38 3.52
CA ALA A 131 6.69 5.52 3.72
C ALA A 131 7.46 5.22 2.42
N TYR A 132 8.53 5.97 2.16
CA TYR A 132 9.41 5.77 1.02
C TYR A 132 10.86 5.67 1.50
N ILE A 133 11.63 4.75 0.95
CA ILE A 133 13.05 4.57 1.27
C ILE A 133 13.88 5.10 0.11
N ASP A 134 14.64 6.17 0.34
CA ASP A 134 15.59 6.72 -0.62
C ASP A 134 16.77 5.74 -0.82
N PRO A 135 16.96 5.18 -2.03
CA PRO A 135 18.02 4.22 -2.27
C PRO A 135 19.43 4.81 -2.17
N HIS A 136 19.59 6.13 -2.37
CA HIS A 136 20.90 6.81 -2.29
C HIS A 136 21.35 7.04 -0.85
N LYS A 137 20.43 7.33 0.05
CA LYS A 137 20.70 7.51 1.49
C LYS A 137 20.74 6.20 2.25
N CYS A 138 20.04 5.18 1.77
CA CYS A 138 19.90 3.90 2.47
C CYS A 138 21.22 3.11 2.48
N LYS A 139 21.70 2.79 3.68
CA LYS A 139 22.90 1.94 3.88
C LYS A 139 22.56 0.44 4.03
N SER A 140 21.34 0.02 3.73
CA SER A 140 20.90 -1.37 3.80
C SER A 140 21.14 -2.03 5.18
N CYS A 141 20.91 -1.28 6.27
CA CYS A 141 21.14 -1.76 7.65
C CYS A 141 20.05 -2.67 8.20
N ARG A 142 18.90 -2.79 7.51
CA ARG A 142 17.77 -3.69 7.82
C ARG A 142 16.97 -3.37 9.10
N LYS A 143 17.31 -2.35 9.89
CA LYS A 143 16.60 -2.00 11.13
C LYS A 143 15.12 -1.67 10.91
N CYS A 144 14.79 -1.02 9.79
CA CYS A 144 13.42 -0.69 9.43
C CYS A 144 12.55 -1.92 9.13
N VAL A 145 13.14 -3.01 8.63
CA VAL A 145 12.42 -4.27 8.36
C VAL A 145 11.92 -4.90 9.65
N GLU A 146 12.73 -4.87 10.72
CA GLU A 146 12.41 -5.48 12.02
C GLU A 146 11.25 -4.79 12.75
N VAL A 147 11.11 -3.47 12.55
CA VAL A 147 10.10 -2.67 13.26
C VAL A 147 8.79 -2.52 12.49
N CYS A 148 8.73 -3.04 11.26
CA CYS A 148 7.54 -2.92 10.43
C CYS A 148 6.45 -3.92 10.89
N PRO A 149 5.31 -3.45 11.43
CA PRO A 149 4.26 -4.33 11.93
C PRO A 149 3.47 -5.04 10.83
N GLN A 150 3.57 -4.55 9.59
CA GLN A 150 2.86 -5.08 8.43
C GLN A 150 3.76 -5.87 7.47
N ASN A 151 5.05 -6.03 7.79
CA ASN A 151 6.03 -6.69 6.92
C ASN A 151 6.05 -6.13 5.48
N THR A 152 5.75 -4.83 5.33
CA THR A 152 5.68 -4.15 4.02
C THR A 152 7.07 -3.90 3.44
N ILE A 153 8.11 -3.89 4.28
CA ILE A 153 9.48 -3.61 3.89
C ILE A 153 10.16 -4.90 3.50
N ILE A 154 10.56 -4.99 2.24
CA ILE A 154 11.21 -6.17 1.68
C ILE A 154 12.71 -5.94 1.63
N GLU A 155 13.46 -6.99 1.89
CA GLU A 155 14.91 -7.05 1.76
C GLU A 155 15.29 -8.12 0.75
N LEU A 156 16.16 -7.77 -0.21
CA LEU A 156 16.64 -8.68 -1.25
C LEU A 156 18.15 -8.87 -1.16
N ASN A 157 18.60 -10.08 -1.46
CA ASN A 157 20.02 -10.47 -1.52
C ASN A 157 20.77 -10.30 -0.19
N PHE A 158 20.06 -10.51 0.92
CA PHE A 158 20.66 -10.57 2.24
C PHE A 158 20.87 -12.00 2.71
N PRO A 159 21.92 -12.28 3.50
CA PRO A 159 22.04 -13.57 4.18
C PRO A 159 20.87 -13.75 5.16
N PRO A 160 20.45 -15.01 5.38
CA PRO A 160 19.39 -15.30 6.35
C PRO A 160 19.73 -14.70 7.71
N ARG A 161 18.73 -14.16 8.39
CA ARG A 161 18.90 -13.63 9.74
C ARG A 161 19.17 -14.78 10.69
N LYS A 162 20.10 -14.60 11.60
CA LYS A 162 20.19 -15.48 12.77
C LYS A 162 18.86 -15.38 13.53
N PRO A 163 18.24 -16.49 13.96
CA PRO A 163 17.03 -16.43 14.77
C PRO A 163 17.29 -15.49 15.97
N LYS A 164 16.45 -14.49 16.15
CA LYS A 164 16.42 -13.75 17.42
C LYS A 164 15.95 -14.76 18.46
N GLU A 165 16.73 -14.98 19.49
CA GLU A 165 16.22 -15.52 20.75
C GLU A 165 15.01 -14.67 21.12
N GLU A 166 13.84 -15.29 21.23
CA GLU A 166 12.60 -14.63 21.60
C GLU A 166 12.81 -14.00 22.99
N ALA A 167 12.85 -12.67 23.04
CA ALA A 167 12.70 -11.97 24.30
C ALA A 167 11.32 -12.34 24.86
N PRO A 168 11.21 -12.69 26.17
CA PRO A 168 9.96 -13.13 26.77
C PRO A 168 8.86 -12.12 26.52
N ALA A 169 7.71 -12.61 26.07
CA ALA A 169 6.52 -11.82 25.79
C ALA A 169 6.14 -11.01 27.04
N ALA A 170 6.09 -9.70 26.91
CA ALA A 170 5.55 -8.83 27.95
C ALA A 170 4.09 -9.24 28.23
N PRO A 171 3.68 -9.31 29.52
CA PRO A 171 2.34 -9.76 29.90
C PRO A 171 1.28 -8.83 29.32
N LYS A 172 0.26 -9.41 28.73
CA LYS A 172 -0.96 -8.70 28.27
C LYS A 172 -1.56 -7.96 29.44
N PRO A 173 -1.93 -6.67 29.33
CA PRO A 173 -2.69 -6.03 30.39
C PRO A 173 -4.04 -6.74 30.55
N ALA A 174 -4.35 -7.10 31.79
CA ALA A 174 -5.58 -7.75 32.19
C ALA A 174 -6.80 -6.92 31.78
N ALA A 175 -7.83 -7.60 31.31
CA ALA A 175 -9.14 -7.02 31.00
C ALA A 175 -9.73 -6.40 32.27
N VAL A 176 -9.94 -5.10 32.24
CA VAL A 176 -10.74 -4.40 33.26
C VAL A 176 -12.21 -4.70 32.94
N SER A 177 -12.85 -5.42 33.86
CA SER A 177 -14.28 -5.70 33.90
C SER A 177 -15.09 -4.39 33.93
N LYS A 178 -15.99 -4.25 32.96
CA LYS A 178 -17.00 -3.18 32.97
C LYS A 178 -18.08 -3.54 33.97
N GLU A 179 -18.09 -2.86 35.09
CA GLU A 179 -19.27 -2.77 35.95
C GLU A 179 -20.32 -1.86 35.30
N ALA A 180 -21.54 -2.35 35.33
CA ALA A 180 -22.71 -1.70 34.83
C ALA A 180 -23.06 -0.46 35.67
N VAL A 181 -23.29 0.68 35.01
CA VAL A 181 -24.02 1.80 35.60
C VAL A 181 -25.29 2.02 34.78
N GLU A 182 -26.37 1.88 35.52
CA GLU A 182 -27.78 2.01 35.17
C GLU A 182 -28.11 3.35 34.51
N THR A 183 -29.02 3.28 33.56
CA THR A 183 -29.73 4.42 32.99
C THR A 183 -30.79 4.99 33.97
N PRO A 184 -31.13 6.28 33.87
CA PRO A 184 -32.52 6.61 33.71
C PRO A 184 -32.79 7.58 32.56
N ALA A 185 -33.77 7.27 31.72
CA ALA A 185 -34.57 8.23 31.01
C ALA A 185 -35.67 8.79 31.98
N PRO A 186 -36.30 9.97 31.76
CA PRO A 186 -37.19 10.16 30.63
C PRO A 186 -37.33 11.58 30.03
N ALA A 187 -37.91 11.59 28.82
CA ALA A 187 -38.87 12.50 28.23
C ALA A 187 -38.86 14.03 28.51
N ALA A 188 -38.85 14.81 27.44
CA ALA A 188 -39.84 15.86 27.19
C ALA A 188 -39.85 16.29 25.71
N LYS A 189 -41.02 16.29 25.15
CA LYS A 189 -41.48 16.84 23.86
C LYS A 189 -41.32 18.34 23.85
N VAL A 190 -40.91 18.94 22.72
CA VAL A 190 -41.39 20.26 22.24
C VAL A 190 -41.21 20.25 20.72
N GLU A 191 -42.21 20.15 20.02
CA GLU A 191 -42.99 20.95 19.06
C GLU A 191 -42.18 21.72 18.02
N THR A 192 -42.50 21.43 16.76
CA THR A 192 -42.24 22.23 15.54
C THR A 192 -43.08 23.50 15.55
N PRO A 193 -42.63 24.53 14.83
CA PRO A 193 -43.57 25.15 13.89
C PRO A 193 -42.99 25.28 12.47
N ALA A 194 -43.96 25.18 11.59
CA ALA A 194 -43.89 25.24 10.14
C ALA A 194 -43.68 26.65 9.58
N GLU A 195 -43.32 26.65 8.32
CA GLU A 195 -43.70 27.60 7.26
C GLU A 195 -43.03 28.97 7.19
N LYS A 196 -42.29 29.17 6.10
CA LYS A 196 -42.68 30.20 5.11
C LYS A 196 -41.88 30.00 3.79
N ALA A 197 -42.68 29.79 2.77
CA ALA A 197 -42.32 29.93 1.36
C ALA A 197 -42.09 31.40 1.02
N THR A 198 -41.08 31.69 0.18
CA THR A 198 -41.04 32.82 -0.76
C THR A 198 -40.10 32.45 -1.89
N GLU A 199 -40.65 32.11 -3.02
CA GLU A 199 -40.81 32.89 -4.26
C GLU A 199 -39.49 33.18 -5.02
N ALA A 200 -39.40 32.54 -6.20
CA ALA A 200 -38.38 32.78 -7.23
C ALA A 200 -38.67 34.11 -8.00
N PRO A 201 -37.67 34.79 -8.52
CA PRO A 201 -37.89 35.73 -9.61
C PRO A 201 -37.50 35.13 -10.96
N LYS A 202 -38.40 35.40 -11.91
CA LYS A 202 -38.36 35.12 -13.35
C LYS A 202 -37.19 35.79 -14.04
N VAL A 203 -36.64 35.03 -14.98
CA VAL A 203 -35.76 35.51 -16.06
C VAL A 203 -36.62 36.14 -17.12
N THR A 204 -36.27 37.35 -17.58
CA THR A 204 -36.68 37.92 -18.84
C THR A 204 -35.45 38.33 -19.62
N GLU A 205 -35.42 37.88 -20.91
CA GLU A 205 -34.68 38.28 -22.13
C GLU A 205 -33.17 38.16 -22.11
#